data_498bdc443741d47cd8237757850e853b
#
_entry.id   498bdc443741d47cd8237757850e853b
#
_cell.length_a   1.000
_cell.length_b   1.000
_cell.length_c   1.000
_cell.angle_alpha   90.00
_cell.angle_beta   90.00
_cell.angle_gamma   90.00
#
_symmetry.space_group_name_H-M   'P 1'
#
loop_
_entity.id
_entity.type
_entity.pdbx_description
1 polymer ?
#
loop_
_entity_poly.entity_id
_entity_poly.type
_entity_poly.pdbx_seq_one_letter_code
_entity_poly.pdbx_strand_id
1 'polypeptide(L)'
;MFGCGDDTSTSSLSASGGTTPSTTTPSSSSTDATGSTAAPTSSSGPATEGTGNASATGSTGDPTAATTGTSMTSDGTASTGMVTASTGVSSDGSTSNGGSTGMMTSDGSTSGGGSTTGDGSTSTTMPNMTTMGGSTTMEMPCDNLKVTLKPIVPNVILVLDKSGSMISNTWDHDANPNTPAVTRWFSLWAVVDKITTNFNAKFNFGMNLFPSKSAQANYNATACPVNGNVEVPVSPLNKDAIIAALPAQNNNTIKGGTPASAGVTSALNHIKSLDPTVPRALMLITDGAANCTTGAPVPDLFEKYDQSVHTIVGNAWTNDKIPTYVIGIATANMVSPVVQDGNPDSINPYTKLNELAVSGGKPKNDPNEKFYNANNQIELDAALNAIVIDAQSCVIPLEAEPGFPQFTKVKVNGAYVPKINNCMNENGWKYVDPAPPYAKIELCGTACAQLKMVGAVDVEYYCQ
;
A
#
# COMPACT_ATOMS: atom_id res chain seq x y z
N MET A 1 -5.78 28.19 -56.14
CA MET A 1 -5.55 28.01 -57.62
C MET A 1 -4.57 26.85 -57.71
N PHE A 2 -5.04 25.76 -58.39
CA PHE A 2 -4.30 24.58 -58.86
C PHE A 2 -3.73 23.65 -57.76
N GLY A 3 -3.96 22.34 -57.73
CA GLY A 3 -4.81 21.49 -58.57
C GLY A 3 -4.49 20.05 -58.19
N CYS A 4 -5.49 19.22 -58.21
CA CYS A 4 -5.57 17.77 -57.94
C CYS A 4 -4.52 16.91 -58.62
N GLY A 5 -4.29 15.73 -58.07
CA GLY A 5 -3.71 14.56 -58.71
C GLY A 5 -4.06 13.31 -57.91
N ASP A 6 -5.23 12.72 -58.21
CA ASP A 6 -5.58 11.34 -57.92
C ASP A 6 -4.69 10.41 -58.75
N ASP A 7 -4.25 9.32 -58.15
CA ASP A 7 -3.97 8.09 -58.92
C ASP A 7 -4.34 6.88 -58.11
N THR A 8 -5.46 6.33 -58.50
CA THR A 8 -5.94 5.00 -58.23
C THR A 8 -5.20 3.95 -59.12
N SER A 9 -4.70 2.89 -58.55
CA SER A 9 -4.46 1.68 -59.29
C SER A 9 -4.80 0.44 -58.46
N THR A 10 -5.94 -0.13 -58.87
CA THR A 10 -6.43 -1.46 -58.61
C THR A 10 -5.64 -2.50 -59.41
N SER A 11 -5.37 -3.66 -58.85
CA SER A 11 -5.27 -4.97 -59.47
C SER A 11 -5.24 -6.05 -58.37
N SER A 12 -6.29 -6.70 -58.11
CA SER A 12 -6.92 -7.94 -58.67
C SER A 12 -6.07 -9.21 -58.56
N LEU A 13 -6.58 -10.10 -57.69
CA LEU A 13 -6.77 -11.55 -57.80
C LEU A 13 -5.58 -12.47 -58.14
N SER A 14 -5.32 -13.40 -57.26
CA SER A 14 -5.39 -14.82 -57.64
C SER A 14 -5.50 -15.72 -56.40
N ALA A 15 -6.50 -16.52 -56.43
CA ALA A 15 -6.80 -17.65 -55.53
C ALA A 15 -6.14 -18.93 -56.07
N SER A 16 -5.63 -19.75 -55.19
CA SER A 16 -5.53 -21.22 -55.29
C SER A 16 -5.23 -21.70 -53.90
N GLY A 17 -6.00 -22.50 -53.27
CA GLY A 17 -6.59 -23.74 -53.67
C GLY A 17 -5.99 -24.83 -52.77
N GLY A 18 -6.79 -25.31 -51.83
CA GLY A 18 -6.97 -26.68 -51.43
C GLY A 18 -5.87 -27.34 -50.58
N THR A 19 -6.22 -27.78 -49.42
CA THR A 19 -6.56 -29.20 -49.13
C THR A 19 -6.70 -29.39 -47.61
N THR A 20 -7.86 -29.77 -47.18
CA THR A 20 -8.11 -30.51 -45.93
C THR A 20 -7.71 -31.98 -46.09
N PRO A 21 -7.32 -32.67 -45.03
CA PRO A 21 -7.95 -33.94 -44.69
C PRO A 21 -8.39 -33.96 -43.22
N SER A 22 -9.69 -34.18 -42.97
CA SER A 22 -10.34 -35.48 -42.75
C SER A 22 -9.93 -36.16 -41.45
N THR A 23 -10.86 -36.02 -40.53
CA THR A 23 -11.33 -36.92 -39.47
C THR A 23 -10.89 -38.38 -39.59
N THR A 24 -10.41 -38.94 -38.47
CA THR A 24 -10.68 -40.32 -38.09
C THR A 24 -10.80 -40.43 -36.59
N THR A 25 -12.03 -40.65 -36.16
CA THR A 25 -12.39 -41.38 -34.94
C THR A 25 -12.21 -42.87 -35.17
N PRO A 26 -11.90 -43.64 -34.15
CA PRO A 26 -12.48 -44.95 -34.03
C PRO A 26 -13.35 -45.11 -32.78
N SER A 27 -14.55 -45.55 -33.05
CA SER A 27 -15.53 -46.05 -32.11
C SER A 27 -15.22 -47.47 -31.69
N SER A 28 -15.67 -47.75 -30.46
CA SER A 28 -16.27 -49.00 -29.96
C SER A 28 -15.50 -50.31 -29.94
N SER A 29 -15.47 -50.90 -28.78
CA SER A 29 -16.12 -52.18 -28.57
C SER A 29 -16.33 -52.48 -27.09
N SER A 30 -17.57 -52.69 -26.79
CA SER A 30 -18.15 -53.34 -25.62
C SER A 30 -17.68 -54.78 -25.49
N THR A 31 -17.45 -55.26 -24.27
CA THR A 31 -17.72 -56.63 -23.90
C THR A 31 -18.28 -56.69 -22.49
N ASP A 32 -19.51 -57.15 -22.44
CA ASP A 32 -20.24 -57.66 -21.28
C ASP A 32 -19.51 -58.83 -20.63
N ALA A 33 -19.60 -58.91 -19.31
CA ALA A 33 -19.67 -60.17 -18.56
C ALA A 33 -20.33 -59.93 -17.19
N THR A 34 -21.56 -60.20 -17.13
CA THR A 34 -22.41 -60.91 -16.16
C THR A 34 -21.77 -61.59 -14.97
N GLY A 35 -22.44 -61.47 -13.82
CA GLY A 35 -22.31 -62.35 -12.65
C GLY A 35 -22.60 -61.57 -11.37
N SER A 36 -23.79 -61.44 -10.93
CA SER A 36 -24.79 -62.27 -10.24
C SER A 36 -24.56 -62.33 -8.72
N THR A 37 -25.59 -61.75 -8.02
CA THR A 37 -26.23 -62.20 -6.76
C THR A 37 -25.40 -62.31 -5.50
N ALA A 38 -25.73 -61.57 -4.42
CA ALA A 38 -26.70 -61.99 -3.42
C ALA A 38 -26.71 -61.02 -2.22
N ALA A 39 -27.88 -60.54 -1.86
CA ALA A 39 -28.17 -60.14 -0.49
C ALA A 39 -28.56 -61.38 0.31
N PRO A 40 -28.45 -61.34 1.61
CA PRO A 40 -29.63 -61.58 2.43
C PRO A 40 -29.77 -60.55 3.60
N THR A 41 -30.96 -59.96 3.70
CA THR A 41 -32.06 -60.23 4.65
C THR A 41 -31.71 -60.20 6.12
N SER A 42 -32.25 -59.12 6.75
CA SER A 42 -33.02 -59.06 8.00
C SER A 42 -32.75 -60.03 9.14
N SER A 43 -32.59 -59.48 10.31
CA SER A 43 -33.23 -60.02 11.53
C SER A 43 -33.46 -58.94 12.57
N SER A 44 -34.73 -58.81 12.89
CA SER A 44 -35.42 -58.00 13.87
C SER A 44 -35.14 -58.42 15.31
N GLY A 45 -35.07 -57.45 16.22
CA GLY A 45 -35.60 -57.22 17.53
C GLY A 45 -35.36 -58.24 18.68
N PRO A 46 -35.85 -57.97 19.89
CA PRO A 46 -36.56 -56.81 20.43
C PRO A 46 -36.00 -56.26 21.76
N ALA A 47 -36.68 -55.25 22.25
CA ALA A 47 -36.56 -54.48 23.49
C ALA A 47 -36.57 -55.33 24.78
N THR A 48 -35.90 -54.80 25.80
CA THR A 48 -36.37 -54.91 27.19
C THR A 48 -36.08 -53.62 27.95
N GLU A 49 -37.14 -53.12 28.55
CA GLU A 49 -37.21 -52.02 29.49
C GLU A 49 -36.46 -52.38 30.79
N GLY A 50 -35.90 -51.37 31.40
CA GLY A 50 -35.38 -51.45 32.77
C GLY A 50 -35.55 -50.11 33.46
N THR A 51 -36.74 -49.90 34.00
CA THR A 51 -37.06 -48.87 34.97
C THR A 51 -36.23 -48.99 36.22
N GLY A 52 -35.69 -47.89 36.71
CA GLY A 52 -34.99 -47.82 38.00
C GLY A 52 -35.01 -46.40 38.52
N ASN A 53 -36.06 -46.03 39.15
CA ASN A 53 -36.30 -44.85 39.93
C ASN A 53 -35.63 -44.96 41.30
N ALA A 54 -34.89 -43.97 41.78
CA ALA A 54 -34.72 -43.70 43.20
C ALA A 54 -34.32 -42.26 43.45
N SER A 55 -35.27 -41.56 44.01
CA SER A 55 -35.11 -40.34 44.80
C SER A 55 -34.22 -40.50 46.01
N ALA A 56 -33.60 -39.41 46.45
CA ALA A 56 -33.61 -38.90 47.83
C ALA A 56 -32.64 -37.74 47.97
N THR A 57 -33.14 -36.55 48.11
CA THR A 57 -33.21 -35.73 49.35
C THR A 57 -31.90 -35.40 50.00
N GLY A 58 -31.43 -34.16 49.90
CA GLY A 58 -31.60 -33.16 50.92
C GLY A 58 -30.35 -33.02 51.78
N SER A 59 -29.77 -31.88 51.85
CA SER A 59 -29.61 -31.15 53.12
C SER A 59 -28.87 -29.85 52.92
N THR A 60 -29.54 -28.81 53.24
CA THR A 60 -29.14 -27.46 53.65
C THR A 60 -28.01 -27.50 54.70
N GLY A 61 -27.13 -26.50 54.60
CA GLY A 61 -26.17 -26.23 55.64
C GLY A 61 -25.22 -25.06 55.33
N ASP A 62 -25.76 -23.84 55.46
CA ASP A 62 -24.94 -22.70 55.83
C ASP A 62 -24.76 -22.73 57.36
N PRO A 63 -23.64 -22.34 57.90
CA PRO A 63 -23.59 -21.10 58.63
C PRO A 63 -22.28 -20.30 58.58
N THR A 64 -22.48 -19.03 58.35
CA THR A 64 -21.94 -17.85 59.07
C THR A 64 -20.72 -18.00 60.00
N ALA A 65 -19.87 -17.01 59.82
CA ALA A 65 -19.20 -16.13 60.78
C ALA A 65 -17.87 -16.59 61.42
N ALA A 66 -16.89 -15.79 61.31
CA ALA A 66 -16.38 -14.79 62.22
C ALA A 66 -14.86 -14.60 62.04
N THR A 67 -14.48 -13.41 61.71
CA THR A 67 -13.56 -12.48 62.42
C THR A 67 -12.37 -13.04 63.18
N THR A 68 -11.24 -12.51 62.85
CA THR A 68 -10.17 -11.83 63.63
C THR A 68 -8.96 -11.72 62.70
N GLY A 69 -8.40 -10.61 62.33
CA GLY A 69 -7.93 -9.50 63.07
C GLY A 69 -6.54 -9.77 63.63
N THR A 70 -5.49 -9.43 62.89
CA THR A 70 -4.24 -8.97 63.52
C THR A 70 -3.44 -8.10 62.55
N SER A 71 -3.39 -6.83 62.89
CA SER A 71 -2.41 -5.82 62.44
C SER A 71 -1.06 -6.15 63.06
N MET A 72 0.01 -6.04 62.29
CA MET A 72 1.33 -5.67 62.86
C MET A 72 2.03 -4.68 61.93
N THR A 73 2.14 -3.52 62.47
CA THR A 73 3.07 -2.43 62.17
C THR A 73 4.49 -2.84 62.57
N SER A 74 5.45 -2.36 61.82
CA SER A 74 6.71 -1.73 62.24
C SER A 74 7.60 -1.54 61.05
N ASP A 75 7.81 -0.28 60.72
CA ASP A 75 9.04 0.51 60.98
C ASP A 75 10.26 -0.02 60.21
N GLY A 76 10.65 0.75 59.26
CA GLY A 76 11.58 1.82 59.40
C GLY A 76 12.93 1.48 58.82
N THR A 77 13.35 2.12 57.84
CA THR A 77 14.59 2.96 57.90
C THR A 77 14.85 3.63 56.58
N ALA A 78 15.02 4.91 56.69
CA ALA A 78 15.49 5.82 55.66
C ALA A 78 16.97 5.53 55.34
N SER A 79 17.35 5.69 54.08
CA SER A 79 18.73 6.06 53.74
C SER A 79 18.71 7.06 52.62
N THR A 80 19.18 8.18 53.00
CA THR A 80 19.54 9.39 52.35
C THR A 80 20.62 9.22 51.25
N GLY A 81 20.52 10.03 50.24
CA GLY A 81 21.68 10.40 49.43
C GLY A 81 21.30 10.56 47.96
N MET A 82 21.43 11.53 47.31
CA MET A 82 22.04 12.86 47.37
C MET A 82 21.64 13.56 46.09
N VAL A 83 21.18 14.74 46.27
CA VAL A 83 20.82 15.75 45.26
C VAL A 83 22.08 16.20 44.54
N THR A 84 22.01 16.33 43.20
CA THR A 84 22.78 17.34 42.52
C THR A 84 21.85 18.16 41.62
N ALA A 85 21.61 19.33 42.07
CA ALA A 85 21.00 20.41 41.32
C ALA A 85 21.97 20.90 40.24
N SER A 86 21.48 21.17 39.07
CA SER A 86 22.12 22.09 38.15
C SER A 86 21.11 23.13 37.70
N THR A 87 21.42 24.25 38.10
CA THR A 87 20.91 25.59 37.96
C THR A 87 20.38 25.96 36.59
N GLY A 88 19.18 26.50 36.64
CA GLY A 88 18.58 27.28 35.59
C GLY A 88 19.25 28.65 35.44
N VAL A 89 19.14 29.16 34.23
CA VAL A 89 19.26 30.60 33.99
C VAL A 89 18.03 31.00 33.18
N SER A 90 17.13 31.65 33.89
CA SER A 90 16.12 32.53 33.33
C SER A 90 16.81 33.86 32.96
N SER A 91 16.47 34.42 31.83
CA SER A 91 16.56 35.85 31.66
C SER A 91 15.36 36.32 30.85
N ASP A 92 14.48 36.94 31.59
CA ASP A 92 13.49 37.89 31.14
C ASP A 92 14.14 39.08 30.44
N GLY A 93 13.43 39.63 29.47
CA GLY A 93 13.81 40.88 28.84
C GLY A 93 12.72 41.42 27.93
N SER A 94 11.64 41.88 28.52
CA SER A 94 10.70 42.85 27.94
C SER A 94 11.39 44.14 27.55
N THR A 95 10.88 44.76 26.48
CA THR A 95 10.36 46.15 26.33
C THR A 95 10.37 46.48 24.84
N SER A 96 9.25 46.62 24.20
CA SER A 96 8.33 47.74 24.02
C SER A 96 8.91 48.97 23.32
N ASN A 97 8.06 49.41 22.37
CA ASN A 97 7.98 50.73 21.74
C ASN A 97 8.88 50.98 20.53
N GLY A 98 8.38 51.46 19.46
CA GLY A 98 7.29 52.32 19.13
C GLY A 98 7.46 52.80 17.71
N GLY A 99 6.42 52.89 17.05
CA GLY A 99 5.83 54.01 16.36
C GLY A 99 6.62 54.60 15.19
N SER A 100 5.98 54.64 14.08
CA SER A 100 5.57 55.88 13.43
C SER A 100 5.47 55.72 11.92
N THR A 101 4.29 55.77 11.45
CA THR A 101 3.74 56.45 10.27
C THR A 101 4.73 57.15 9.34
N GLY A 102 4.58 56.84 8.05
CA GLY A 102 5.12 57.61 6.96
C GLY A 102 4.42 57.29 5.66
N MET A 103 3.21 57.83 5.47
CA MET A 103 2.60 58.04 4.17
C MET A 103 3.44 59.04 3.38
N MET A 104 3.72 58.76 2.12
CA MET A 104 3.76 59.81 1.08
C MET A 104 3.41 59.22 -0.29
N THR A 105 2.31 59.68 -0.77
CA THR A 105 1.85 59.74 -2.15
C THR A 105 2.71 60.74 -2.94
N SER A 106 2.96 60.45 -4.17
CA SER A 106 2.65 61.44 -5.26
C SER A 106 3.08 60.94 -6.63
N ASP A 107 2.12 61.13 -7.50
CA ASP A 107 2.05 61.17 -8.94
C ASP A 107 3.24 61.78 -9.65
N GLY A 108 3.39 61.37 -10.95
CA GLY A 108 4.20 62.10 -11.92
C GLY A 108 4.34 61.39 -13.27
N SER A 109 3.28 61.47 -14.06
CA SER A 109 3.36 61.35 -15.53
C SER A 109 4.26 62.42 -16.13
N THR A 110 5.09 62.06 -17.09
CA THR A 110 5.26 62.88 -18.32
C THR A 110 5.95 62.08 -19.41
N SER A 111 5.31 62.13 -20.52
CA SER A 111 5.73 61.75 -21.88
C SER A 111 6.83 62.66 -22.41
N GLY A 112 7.75 62.12 -23.20
CA GLY A 112 8.70 62.90 -23.97
C GLY A 112 9.43 62.06 -25.02
N GLY A 113 9.02 62.19 -26.27
CA GLY A 113 9.67 61.58 -27.41
C GLY A 113 10.98 62.28 -27.74
N GLY A 114 11.86 61.55 -28.45
CA GLY A 114 13.10 62.09 -29.02
C GLY A 114 13.79 61.05 -29.86
N SER A 115 13.52 61.12 -31.16
CA SER A 115 14.24 60.41 -32.21
C SER A 115 15.54 61.16 -32.52
N THR A 116 16.69 60.48 -32.44
CA THR A 116 17.88 60.94 -33.21
C THR A 116 18.70 59.74 -33.65
N THR A 117 18.81 59.66 -34.96
CA THR A 117 19.77 58.90 -35.76
C THR A 117 21.20 59.31 -35.41
N GLY A 118 22.09 58.35 -35.24
CA GLY A 118 23.53 58.64 -35.16
C GLY A 118 24.32 57.38 -35.49
N ASP A 119 24.81 57.31 -36.71
CA ASP A 119 25.88 56.41 -37.15
C ASP A 119 27.16 56.61 -36.32
N GLY A 120 27.73 55.54 -35.84
CA GLY A 120 29.02 55.55 -35.17
C GLY A 120 29.67 54.18 -35.18
N SER A 121 30.29 53.84 -36.29
CA SER A 121 31.18 52.69 -36.41
C SER A 121 32.44 52.94 -35.58
N THR A 122 32.60 52.21 -34.48
CA THR A 122 33.90 52.09 -33.80
C THR A 122 34.29 50.61 -33.71
N SER A 123 35.26 50.30 -34.58
CA SER A 123 36.06 49.09 -34.56
C SER A 123 36.87 49.05 -33.23
N THR A 124 36.49 48.18 -32.29
CA THR A 124 37.34 47.83 -31.14
C THR A 124 38.06 46.53 -31.43
N THR A 125 39.36 46.68 -31.68
CA THR A 125 40.38 45.64 -31.79
C THR A 125 40.32 44.75 -30.53
N MET A 126 40.06 43.47 -30.72
CA MET A 126 40.16 42.45 -29.66
C MET A 126 41.61 42.17 -29.32
N PRO A 127 42.01 42.07 -28.05
CA PRO A 127 43.33 41.61 -27.71
C PRO A 127 43.47 40.12 -27.99
N ASN A 128 44.60 39.78 -28.56
CA ASN A 128 45.11 38.47 -28.94
C ASN A 128 45.05 37.49 -27.76
N MET A 129 44.11 36.57 -27.74
CA MET A 129 44.07 35.48 -26.77
C MET A 129 44.97 34.34 -27.21
N THR A 130 46.06 34.19 -26.48
CA THR A 130 47.00 33.07 -26.56
C THR A 130 46.27 31.75 -26.38
N THR A 131 46.32 30.90 -27.35
CA THR A 131 45.87 29.51 -27.34
C THR A 131 46.60 28.74 -26.28
N MET A 132 45.97 28.52 -25.11
CA MET A 132 46.28 27.35 -24.25
C MET A 132 45.29 26.25 -24.58
N GLY A 133 45.81 25.16 -25.14
CA GLY A 133 45.06 23.96 -25.47
C GLY A 133 44.45 23.31 -24.26
N GLY A 134 43.17 23.31 -24.20
CA GLY A 134 42.28 22.60 -23.31
C GLY A 134 40.89 22.83 -23.81
N SER A 135 40.44 22.01 -24.76
CA SER A 135 39.06 22.08 -25.26
C SER A 135 38.11 21.58 -24.17
N THR A 136 37.80 22.47 -23.24
CA THR A 136 36.54 22.33 -22.48
C THR A 136 35.47 23.00 -23.34
N THR A 137 34.82 22.21 -24.18
CA THR A 137 33.54 22.58 -24.75
C THR A 137 32.61 22.91 -23.62
N MET A 138 32.38 24.18 -23.31
CA MET A 138 31.30 24.56 -22.41
C MET A 138 29.99 24.21 -23.13
N GLU A 139 29.37 23.12 -22.66
CA GLU A 139 28.02 22.78 -23.08
C GLU A 139 27.10 23.94 -22.70
N MET A 140 26.55 24.63 -23.71
CA MET A 140 25.60 25.70 -23.45
C MET A 140 24.20 25.10 -23.31
N PRO A 141 23.44 25.46 -22.26
CA PRO A 141 22.05 25.04 -22.18
C PRO A 141 21.24 25.59 -23.31
N CYS A 142 20.37 24.76 -23.93
CA CYS A 142 19.41 25.19 -24.93
C CYS A 142 18.36 26.04 -24.25
N ASP A 143 18.31 27.30 -24.52
CA ASP A 143 17.31 28.25 -24.00
C ASP A 143 17.13 28.30 -22.48
N ASN A 144 18.18 28.03 -21.68
CA ASN A 144 18.12 28.02 -20.20
C ASN A 144 17.00 27.12 -19.61
N LEU A 145 16.65 26.05 -20.30
CA LEU A 145 15.56 25.20 -19.85
C LEU A 145 16.04 24.27 -18.71
N LYS A 146 16.03 24.82 -17.52
CA LYS A 146 16.07 24.06 -16.27
C LYS A 146 14.66 23.92 -15.77
N VAL A 147 14.17 22.68 -15.65
CA VAL A 147 12.82 22.36 -15.16
C VAL A 147 12.93 21.53 -13.90
N THR A 148 12.20 21.94 -12.86
CA THR A 148 12.06 21.13 -11.65
C THR A 148 10.81 20.28 -11.74
N LEU A 149 11.00 18.98 -11.83
CA LEU A 149 9.95 17.99 -12.07
C LEU A 149 9.68 17.12 -10.84
N LYS A 150 8.45 16.63 -10.74
CA LYS A 150 8.01 15.74 -9.66
C LYS A 150 7.75 14.31 -10.17
N PRO A 151 7.93 13.28 -9.33
CA PRO A 151 7.58 11.92 -9.70
C PRO A 151 6.07 11.75 -9.93
N ILE A 152 5.71 10.72 -10.71
CA ILE A 152 4.32 10.33 -10.89
C ILE A 152 3.75 9.93 -9.52
N VAL A 153 2.58 10.46 -9.19
CA VAL A 153 1.86 10.12 -7.95
C VAL A 153 1.22 8.73 -8.10
N PRO A 154 1.62 7.72 -7.33
CA PRO A 154 1.08 6.36 -7.44
C PRO A 154 -0.36 6.25 -6.95
N ASN A 155 -1.09 5.27 -7.50
CA ASN A 155 -2.40 4.84 -7.04
C ASN A 155 -2.26 3.71 -6.02
N VAL A 156 -2.84 3.88 -4.82
CA VAL A 156 -2.75 2.89 -3.75
C VAL A 156 -4.13 2.63 -3.15
N ILE A 157 -4.51 1.35 -3.02
CA ILE A 157 -5.73 0.98 -2.30
C ILE A 157 -5.36 0.36 -0.96
N LEU A 158 -5.90 0.94 0.10
CA LEU A 158 -5.89 0.38 1.44
C LEU A 158 -6.96 -0.72 1.52
N VAL A 159 -6.56 -1.98 1.65
CA VAL A 159 -7.46 -3.14 1.78
C VAL A 159 -7.45 -3.53 3.25
N LEU A 160 -8.52 -3.15 3.97
CA LEU A 160 -8.54 -3.12 5.41
C LEU A 160 -9.43 -4.20 5.99
N ASP A 161 -8.89 -4.98 6.90
CA ASP A 161 -9.62 -5.95 7.69
C ASP A 161 -10.56 -5.27 8.69
N LYS A 162 -11.85 -5.58 8.58
CA LYS A 162 -12.92 -5.17 9.49
C LYS A 162 -13.63 -6.40 10.07
N SER A 163 -12.92 -7.50 10.24
CA SER A 163 -13.45 -8.71 10.88
C SER A 163 -13.71 -8.51 12.37
N GLY A 164 -14.45 -9.44 12.95
CA GLY A 164 -14.79 -9.39 14.38
C GLY A 164 -13.57 -9.47 15.29
N SER A 165 -12.48 -10.15 14.88
CA SER A 165 -11.21 -10.25 15.60
C SER A 165 -10.55 -8.90 15.84
N MET A 166 -10.75 -7.95 14.94
CA MET A 166 -10.22 -6.58 15.06
C MET A 166 -10.73 -5.82 16.28
N ILE A 167 -11.88 -6.19 16.84
CA ILE A 167 -12.41 -5.59 18.08
C ILE A 167 -12.49 -6.57 19.26
N SER A 168 -12.59 -7.88 19.02
CA SER A 168 -12.61 -8.87 20.10
C SER A 168 -11.23 -9.08 20.72
N ASN A 169 -10.16 -8.81 19.97
CA ASN A 169 -8.79 -8.88 20.43
C ASN A 169 -8.25 -7.48 20.75
N THR A 170 -7.72 -7.35 21.96
CA THR A 170 -6.99 -6.18 22.41
C THR A 170 -5.49 -6.46 22.41
N TRP A 171 -4.68 -5.44 22.32
CA TRP A 171 -3.24 -5.54 22.37
C TRP A 171 -2.63 -4.38 23.16
N ASP A 172 -1.42 -4.58 23.65
CA ASP A 172 -0.62 -3.52 24.24
C ASP A 172 -0.03 -2.66 23.11
N HIS A 173 -0.75 -1.60 22.77
CA HIS A 173 -0.46 -0.77 21.58
C HIS A 173 0.79 0.11 21.72
N ASP A 174 1.24 0.40 22.92
CA ASP A 174 2.37 1.28 23.22
C ASP A 174 3.54 0.59 23.94
N ALA A 175 3.47 -0.74 24.09
CA ALA A 175 4.43 -1.56 24.81
C ALA A 175 4.60 -1.13 26.28
N ASN A 176 3.54 -0.61 26.90
CA ASN A 176 3.51 -0.19 28.28
C ASN A 176 2.37 -0.90 29.03
N PRO A 177 2.67 -1.88 29.87
CA PRO A 177 1.66 -2.69 30.57
C PRO A 177 0.81 -1.89 31.57
N ASN A 178 1.17 -0.63 31.85
CA ASN A 178 0.39 0.25 32.74
C ASN A 178 -0.68 1.07 32.00
N THR A 179 -0.67 1.06 30.68
CA THR A 179 -1.73 1.69 29.89
C THR A 179 -2.77 0.66 29.48
N PRO A 180 -4.06 1.03 29.40
CA PRO A 180 -5.09 0.10 28.96
C PRO A 180 -4.84 -0.39 27.53
N ALA A 181 -4.96 -1.70 27.32
CA ALA A 181 -4.94 -2.28 25.98
C ALA A 181 -6.10 -1.71 25.13
N VAL A 182 -5.85 -1.50 23.85
CA VAL A 182 -6.85 -1.04 22.89
C VAL A 182 -7.18 -2.13 21.89
N THR A 183 -8.30 -1.99 21.17
CA THR A 183 -8.62 -2.91 20.08
C THR A 183 -7.67 -2.72 18.90
N ARG A 184 -7.44 -3.78 18.13
CA ARG A 184 -6.64 -3.69 16.89
C ARG A 184 -7.27 -2.72 15.89
N TRP A 185 -8.60 -2.64 15.86
CA TRP A 185 -9.33 -1.67 15.04
C TRP A 185 -9.00 -0.22 15.41
N PHE A 186 -8.95 0.10 16.71
CA PHE A 186 -8.58 1.44 17.19
C PHE A 186 -7.22 1.88 16.62
N SER A 187 -6.25 0.98 16.63
CA SER A 187 -4.91 1.24 16.12
C SER A 187 -4.87 1.31 14.60
N LEU A 188 -5.58 0.43 13.90
CA LEU A 188 -5.71 0.47 12.43
C LEU A 188 -6.28 1.81 11.98
N TRP A 189 -7.35 2.27 12.61
CA TRP A 189 -7.97 3.55 12.30
C TRP A 189 -6.98 4.72 12.47
N ALA A 190 -6.27 4.77 13.61
CA ALA A 190 -5.28 5.81 13.89
C ALA A 190 -4.17 5.86 12.84
N VAL A 191 -3.73 4.70 12.39
CA VAL A 191 -2.69 4.58 11.37
C VAL A 191 -3.19 5.01 10.00
N VAL A 192 -4.40 4.62 9.61
CA VAL A 192 -5.01 5.06 8.33
C VAL A 192 -5.15 6.58 8.32
N ASP A 193 -5.61 7.21 9.41
CA ASP A 193 -5.65 8.67 9.52
C ASP A 193 -4.27 9.29 9.36
N LYS A 194 -3.26 8.74 10.04
CA LYS A 194 -1.89 9.25 10.02
C LYS A 194 -1.25 9.17 8.63
N ILE A 195 -1.32 8.00 7.95
CA ILE A 195 -0.73 7.86 6.62
C ILE A 195 -1.46 8.69 5.57
N THR A 196 -2.78 8.73 5.61
CA THR A 196 -3.55 9.56 4.68
C THR A 196 -3.34 11.05 4.95
N THR A 197 -3.06 11.47 6.19
CA THR A 197 -2.65 12.84 6.51
C THR A 197 -1.27 13.18 5.94
N ASN A 198 -0.29 12.35 6.24
CA ASN A 198 1.12 12.65 5.94
C ASN A 198 1.46 12.51 4.46
N PHE A 199 0.70 11.68 3.73
CA PHE A 199 1.01 11.31 2.35
C PHE A 199 -0.11 11.62 1.36
N ASN A 200 -1.10 12.41 1.77
CA ASN A 200 -2.27 12.75 0.94
C ASN A 200 -1.91 13.39 -0.43
N ALA A 201 -0.81 14.13 -0.48
CA ALA A 201 -0.32 14.73 -1.72
C ALA A 201 0.70 13.87 -2.49
N LYS A 202 1.13 12.74 -1.90
CA LYS A 202 2.15 11.84 -2.47
C LYS A 202 1.55 10.57 -3.07
N PHE A 203 0.29 10.28 -2.76
CA PHE A 203 -0.46 9.12 -3.25
C PHE A 203 -1.90 9.49 -3.56
N ASN A 204 -2.43 8.87 -4.59
CA ASN A 204 -3.86 8.82 -4.82
C ASN A 204 -4.38 7.60 -4.06
N PHE A 205 -4.96 7.82 -2.89
CA PHE A 205 -5.48 6.74 -2.06
C PHE A 205 -6.90 6.35 -2.45
N GLY A 206 -7.18 5.05 -2.42
CA GLY A 206 -8.51 4.45 -2.34
C GLY A 206 -8.61 3.55 -1.12
N MET A 207 -9.79 3.05 -0.81
CA MET A 207 -10.01 2.15 0.32
C MET A 207 -11.05 1.08 0.02
N ASN A 208 -10.79 -0.13 0.48
CA ASN A 208 -11.73 -1.24 0.48
C ASN A 208 -11.78 -1.91 1.84
N LEU A 209 -12.96 -2.24 2.34
CA LEU A 209 -13.16 -2.97 3.59
C LEU A 209 -13.52 -4.43 3.33
N PHE A 210 -12.94 -5.33 4.10
CA PHE A 210 -13.37 -6.72 4.14
C PHE A 210 -13.51 -7.21 5.60
N PRO A 211 -14.67 -7.77 5.98
CA PRO A 211 -15.91 -7.70 5.25
C PRO A 211 -16.43 -6.25 5.13
N SER A 212 -17.39 -6.03 4.24
CA SER A 212 -18.05 -4.71 4.10
C SER A 212 -18.80 -4.32 5.37
N LYS A 213 -19.22 -3.05 5.47
CA LYS A 213 -20.02 -2.56 6.61
C LYS A 213 -21.35 -3.28 6.78
N SER A 214 -21.81 -4.00 5.77
CA SER A 214 -23.06 -4.78 5.82
C SER A 214 -22.95 -6.12 6.55
N ALA A 215 -21.75 -6.55 6.99
CA ALA A 215 -21.58 -7.75 7.79
C ALA A 215 -22.32 -7.62 9.13
N GLN A 216 -23.19 -8.60 9.46
CA GLN A 216 -24.07 -8.54 10.64
C GLN A 216 -23.78 -9.60 11.71
N ALA A 217 -22.93 -10.57 11.39
CA ALA A 217 -22.57 -11.66 12.28
C ALA A 217 -21.07 -11.97 12.15
N ASN A 218 -20.54 -12.76 13.10
CA ASN A 218 -19.16 -13.25 13.05
C ASN A 218 -19.07 -14.69 12.51
N TYR A 219 -20.14 -15.48 12.64
CA TYR A 219 -20.12 -16.92 12.35
C TYR A 219 -21.42 -17.40 11.69
N ASN A 220 -21.76 -16.88 10.52
CA ASN A 220 -22.83 -17.36 9.65
C ASN A 220 -22.69 -16.77 8.25
N ALA A 221 -23.56 -17.12 7.32
CA ALA A 221 -23.49 -16.67 5.92
C ALA A 221 -23.50 -15.14 5.75
N THR A 222 -23.94 -14.36 6.75
CA THR A 222 -23.94 -12.88 6.71
C THR A 222 -22.65 -12.25 7.25
N ALA A 223 -21.66 -13.06 7.58
CA ALA A 223 -20.36 -12.60 8.11
C ALA A 223 -19.37 -12.21 7.01
N CYS A 224 -19.57 -12.69 5.79
CA CYS A 224 -18.58 -12.60 4.72
C CYS A 224 -18.95 -11.66 3.53
N PRO A 225 -19.88 -10.71 3.63
CA PRO A 225 -20.19 -9.85 2.49
C PRO A 225 -19.01 -8.93 2.17
N VAL A 226 -18.70 -8.77 0.90
CA VAL A 226 -17.78 -7.77 0.38
C VAL A 226 -18.48 -7.00 -0.73
N ASN A 227 -18.30 -5.69 -0.79
CA ASN A 227 -18.88 -4.87 -1.84
C ASN A 227 -18.19 -5.19 -3.19
N GLY A 228 -18.98 -5.20 -4.27
CA GLY A 228 -18.43 -5.40 -5.62
C GLY A 228 -17.55 -4.23 -6.08
N ASN A 229 -17.79 -3.04 -5.53
CA ASN A 229 -16.97 -1.85 -5.72
C ASN A 229 -16.25 -1.50 -4.41
N VAL A 230 -15.11 -0.81 -4.52
CA VAL A 230 -14.40 -0.29 -3.34
C VAL A 230 -15.24 0.75 -2.59
N GLU A 231 -15.10 0.85 -1.27
CA GLU A 231 -15.80 1.85 -0.46
C GLU A 231 -15.42 3.28 -0.85
N VAL A 232 -14.15 3.49 -1.17
CA VAL A 232 -13.64 4.79 -1.62
C VAL A 232 -12.79 4.59 -2.86
N PRO A 233 -13.23 5.06 -4.03
CA PRO A 233 -12.43 5.02 -5.24
C PRO A 233 -11.11 5.79 -5.09
N VAL A 234 -10.08 5.35 -5.83
CA VAL A 234 -8.78 6.05 -5.85
C VAL A 234 -8.96 7.46 -6.41
N SER A 235 -8.49 8.46 -5.66
CA SER A 235 -8.55 9.88 -6.04
C SER A 235 -7.39 10.66 -5.40
N PRO A 236 -6.94 11.77 -6.02
CA PRO A 236 -6.03 12.70 -5.37
C PRO A 236 -6.66 13.32 -4.10
N LEU A 237 -5.83 13.60 -3.09
CA LEU A 237 -6.22 14.28 -1.85
C LEU A 237 -7.44 13.66 -1.16
N ASN A 238 -7.49 12.34 -1.08
CA ASN A 238 -8.69 11.57 -0.75
C ASN A 238 -8.87 11.25 0.74
N LYS A 239 -8.07 11.83 1.62
CA LYS A 239 -8.09 11.55 3.07
C LYS A 239 -9.50 11.63 3.66
N ASP A 240 -10.19 12.76 3.44
CA ASP A 240 -11.47 13.02 4.10
C ASP A 240 -12.55 11.99 3.73
N ALA A 241 -12.56 11.57 2.46
CA ALA A 241 -13.47 10.52 1.98
C ALA A 241 -13.17 9.16 2.64
N ILE A 242 -11.88 8.83 2.80
CA ILE A 242 -11.44 7.58 3.46
C ILE A 242 -11.86 7.58 4.93
N ILE A 243 -11.55 8.66 5.66
CA ILE A 243 -11.90 8.75 7.09
C ILE A 243 -13.41 8.73 7.31
N ALA A 244 -14.17 9.42 6.46
CA ALA A 244 -15.65 9.41 6.53
C ALA A 244 -16.24 8.02 6.21
N ALA A 245 -15.58 7.23 5.40
CA ALA A 245 -16.03 5.89 5.05
C ALA A 245 -15.69 4.82 6.10
N LEU A 246 -14.71 5.07 6.98
CA LEU A 246 -14.37 4.12 8.05
C LEU A 246 -15.46 4.10 9.15
N PRO A 247 -15.75 2.92 9.75
CA PRO A 247 -16.39 2.89 11.06
C PRO A 247 -15.59 3.70 12.07
N ALA A 248 -16.25 4.32 13.05
CA ALA A 248 -15.59 5.14 14.06
C ALA A 248 -14.43 4.38 14.75
N GLN A 249 -13.38 5.09 15.16
CA GLN A 249 -12.19 4.51 15.77
C GLN A 249 -12.50 3.63 17.00
N ASN A 250 -13.40 4.08 17.84
CA ASN A 250 -13.86 3.38 19.04
C ASN A 250 -15.10 2.50 18.81
N ASN A 251 -15.37 2.09 17.57
CA ASN A 251 -16.49 1.23 17.25
C ASN A 251 -16.28 -0.16 17.88
N ASN A 252 -17.23 -0.58 18.71
CA ASN A 252 -17.24 -1.88 19.40
C ASN A 252 -18.31 -2.84 18.86
N THR A 253 -18.92 -2.52 17.71
CA THR A 253 -19.98 -3.31 17.08
C THR A 253 -19.58 -3.91 15.73
N ILE A 254 -18.29 -3.80 15.37
CA ILE A 254 -17.72 -4.41 14.16
C ILE A 254 -17.93 -5.92 14.20
N LYS A 255 -18.35 -6.48 13.07
CA LYS A 255 -18.59 -7.92 12.89
C LYS A 255 -18.12 -8.39 11.52
N GLY A 256 -17.87 -9.67 11.44
CA GLY A 256 -17.58 -10.39 10.20
C GLY A 256 -16.48 -11.42 10.32
N GLY A 257 -16.42 -12.31 9.34
CA GLY A 257 -15.25 -13.15 9.07
C GLY A 257 -14.17 -12.37 8.34
N THR A 258 -13.19 -13.08 7.76
CA THR A 258 -12.02 -12.50 7.08
C THR A 258 -12.01 -12.83 5.58
N PRO A 259 -12.95 -12.30 4.76
CA PRO A 259 -13.04 -12.56 3.32
C PRO A 259 -11.95 -11.81 2.53
N ALA A 260 -10.68 -12.04 2.86
CA ALA A 260 -9.55 -11.32 2.27
C ALA A 260 -9.48 -11.49 0.75
N SER A 261 -9.77 -12.69 0.23
CA SER A 261 -9.78 -12.95 -1.22
C SER A 261 -10.78 -12.09 -1.96
N ALA A 262 -12.00 -11.96 -1.45
CA ALA A 262 -13.03 -11.12 -2.03
C ALA A 262 -12.67 -9.62 -1.89
N GLY A 263 -12.12 -9.21 -0.75
CA GLY A 263 -11.66 -7.84 -0.51
C GLY A 263 -10.56 -7.41 -1.47
N VAL A 264 -9.56 -8.26 -1.64
CA VAL A 264 -8.45 -8.04 -2.59
C VAL A 264 -8.98 -8.03 -4.04
N THR A 265 -9.88 -8.94 -4.39
CA THR A 265 -10.48 -9.00 -5.74
C THR A 265 -11.22 -7.70 -6.08
N SER A 266 -12.06 -7.19 -5.17
CA SER A 266 -12.75 -5.91 -5.37
C SER A 266 -11.77 -4.75 -5.56
N ALA A 267 -10.73 -4.67 -4.73
CA ALA A 267 -9.67 -3.66 -4.86
C ALA A 267 -8.92 -3.78 -6.19
N LEU A 268 -8.57 -5.00 -6.62
CA LEU A 268 -7.89 -5.25 -7.90
C LEU A 268 -8.75 -4.87 -9.09
N ASN A 269 -10.05 -5.18 -9.08
CA ASN A 269 -10.97 -4.79 -10.14
C ASN A 269 -10.98 -3.27 -10.33
N HIS A 270 -11.01 -2.51 -9.23
CA HIS A 270 -10.97 -1.06 -9.29
C HIS A 270 -9.61 -0.55 -9.80
N ILE A 271 -8.49 -0.98 -9.18
CA ILE A 271 -7.17 -0.40 -9.51
C ILE A 271 -6.71 -0.77 -10.93
N LYS A 272 -7.17 -1.91 -11.47
CA LYS A 272 -6.91 -2.31 -12.87
C LYS A 272 -7.66 -1.46 -13.87
N SER A 273 -8.80 -0.84 -13.49
CA SER A 273 -9.55 0.05 -14.37
C SER A 273 -8.90 1.43 -14.55
N LEU A 274 -7.88 1.74 -13.72
CA LEU A 274 -7.14 3.00 -13.78
C LEU A 274 -6.01 2.94 -14.82
N ASP A 275 -5.46 4.10 -15.16
CA ASP A 275 -4.35 4.23 -16.10
C ASP A 275 -3.17 3.31 -15.72
N PRO A 276 -2.83 2.31 -16.57
CA PRO A 276 -1.75 1.37 -16.29
C PRO A 276 -0.35 1.99 -16.29
N THR A 277 -0.19 3.20 -16.83
CA THR A 277 1.10 3.92 -16.84
C THR A 277 1.42 4.58 -15.50
N VAL A 278 0.44 4.71 -14.61
CA VAL A 278 0.61 5.18 -13.24
C VAL A 278 0.95 3.99 -12.34
N PRO A 279 2.00 4.04 -11.53
CA PRO A 279 2.32 2.98 -10.58
C PRO A 279 1.14 2.67 -9.65
N ARG A 280 0.88 1.39 -9.41
CA ARG A 280 -0.28 0.89 -8.67
C ARG A 280 0.17 -0.09 -7.60
N ALA A 281 -0.45 -0.07 -6.42
CA ALA A 281 -0.18 -1.03 -5.35
C ALA A 281 -1.41 -1.26 -4.46
N LEU A 282 -1.43 -2.40 -3.76
CA LEU A 282 -2.34 -2.67 -2.66
C LEU A 282 -1.57 -2.68 -1.33
N MET A 283 -2.22 -2.22 -0.27
CA MET A 283 -1.78 -2.40 1.12
C MET A 283 -2.85 -3.20 1.85
N LEU A 284 -2.57 -4.48 2.08
CA LEU A 284 -3.46 -5.38 2.81
C LEU A 284 -3.09 -5.34 4.29
N ILE A 285 -4.03 -4.94 5.14
CA ILE A 285 -3.85 -4.84 6.59
C ILE A 285 -4.87 -5.75 7.27
N THR A 286 -4.38 -6.74 8.04
CA THR A 286 -5.20 -7.77 8.69
C THR A 286 -4.59 -8.18 10.04
N ASP A 287 -5.36 -8.83 10.89
CA ASP A 287 -4.88 -9.40 12.16
C ASP A 287 -4.85 -10.93 12.17
N GLY A 288 -5.29 -11.56 11.06
CA GLY A 288 -5.46 -13.01 11.03
C GLY A 288 -5.37 -13.67 9.66
N ALA A 289 -5.70 -14.94 9.64
CA ALA A 289 -5.73 -15.75 8.44
C ALA A 289 -7.04 -15.58 7.67
N ALA A 290 -6.96 -15.56 6.34
CA ALA A 290 -8.12 -15.47 5.46
C ALA A 290 -9.06 -16.67 5.63
N ASN A 291 -10.36 -16.40 5.70
CA ASN A 291 -11.42 -17.38 5.65
C ASN A 291 -12.52 -16.93 4.68
N CYS A 292 -13.74 -17.42 4.80
CA CYS A 292 -14.86 -17.02 3.95
C CYS A 292 -14.69 -17.45 2.48
N THR A 293 -14.14 -18.64 2.25
CA THR A 293 -14.02 -19.20 0.88
C THR A 293 -15.38 -19.23 0.21
N THR A 294 -15.49 -18.63 -0.97
CA THR A 294 -16.74 -18.53 -1.73
C THR A 294 -17.35 -19.91 -1.98
N GLY A 295 -18.62 -20.09 -1.62
CA GLY A 295 -19.38 -21.32 -1.83
C GLY A 295 -19.16 -22.40 -0.77
N ALA A 296 -18.27 -22.18 0.21
CA ALA A 296 -18.12 -23.11 1.32
C ALA A 296 -19.33 -23.03 2.29
N PRO A 297 -19.84 -24.17 2.77
CA PRO A 297 -20.88 -24.17 3.82
C PRO A 297 -20.27 -23.85 5.19
N VAL A 298 -21.10 -23.42 6.14
CA VAL A 298 -20.73 -23.37 7.57
C VAL A 298 -20.71 -24.83 8.09
N PRO A 299 -19.66 -25.25 8.86
CA PRO A 299 -18.56 -24.44 9.44
C PRO A 299 -17.38 -24.17 8.50
N ASP A 300 -17.21 -24.93 7.45
CA ASP A 300 -16.04 -24.84 6.54
C ASP A 300 -15.74 -23.43 6.03
N LEU A 301 -16.78 -22.58 5.93
CA LEU A 301 -16.66 -21.18 5.54
C LEU A 301 -15.69 -20.40 6.44
N PHE A 302 -15.57 -20.79 7.71
CA PHE A 302 -14.74 -20.10 8.69
C PHE A 302 -13.52 -20.91 9.10
N GLU A 303 -13.69 -22.22 9.27
CA GLU A 303 -12.67 -23.10 9.83
C GLU A 303 -11.65 -23.57 8.77
N LYS A 304 -11.81 -23.17 7.51
CA LYS A 304 -10.85 -23.44 6.44
C LYS A 304 -10.18 -22.18 5.96
N TYR A 305 -8.87 -22.26 5.80
CA TYR A 305 -8.09 -21.17 5.22
C TYR A 305 -8.44 -20.97 3.75
N ASP A 306 -8.70 -19.73 3.36
CA ASP A 306 -8.93 -19.38 1.97
C ASP A 306 -7.61 -19.16 1.21
N GLN A 307 -7.09 -20.25 0.64
CA GLN A 307 -5.85 -20.27 -0.14
C GLN A 307 -5.92 -19.44 -1.43
N SER A 308 -7.11 -19.08 -1.91
CA SER A 308 -7.27 -18.36 -3.18
C SER A 308 -6.64 -16.95 -3.16
N VAL A 309 -6.53 -16.34 -1.98
CA VAL A 309 -5.89 -15.02 -1.80
C VAL A 309 -4.46 -14.99 -2.34
N HIS A 310 -3.68 -16.07 -2.16
CA HIS A 310 -2.30 -16.16 -2.69
C HIS A 310 -2.26 -16.13 -4.22
N THR A 311 -3.17 -16.90 -4.85
CA THR A 311 -3.27 -16.93 -6.30
C THR A 311 -3.69 -15.57 -6.85
N ILE A 312 -4.62 -14.89 -6.19
CA ILE A 312 -5.13 -13.58 -6.61
C ILE A 312 -4.02 -12.52 -6.58
N VAL A 313 -3.30 -12.39 -5.45
CA VAL A 313 -2.21 -11.41 -5.35
C VAL A 313 -1.02 -11.78 -6.22
N GLY A 314 -0.72 -13.08 -6.35
CA GLY A 314 0.36 -13.59 -7.20
C GLY A 314 0.13 -13.28 -8.67
N ASN A 315 -1.08 -13.47 -9.16
CA ASN A 315 -1.47 -13.12 -10.53
C ASN A 315 -1.42 -11.60 -10.74
N ALA A 316 -1.87 -10.80 -9.77
CA ALA A 316 -1.80 -9.35 -9.85
C ALA A 316 -0.34 -8.85 -9.95
N TRP A 317 0.57 -9.44 -9.19
CA TRP A 317 2.00 -9.12 -9.27
C TRP A 317 2.62 -9.58 -10.59
N THR A 318 2.44 -10.84 -10.96
CA THR A 318 3.15 -11.43 -12.12
C THR A 318 2.64 -10.89 -13.46
N ASN A 319 1.32 -10.73 -13.61
CA ASN A 319 0.69 -10.36 -14.87
C ASN A 319 0.48 -8.85 -15.01
N ASP A 320 0.00 -8.19 -13.93
CA ASP A 320 -0.44 -6.79 -13.98
C ASP A 320 0.59 -5.82 -13.37
N LYS A 321 1.68 -6.34 -12.78
CA LYS A 321 2.70 -5.57 -12.05
C LYS A 321 2.11 -4.73 -10.92
N ILE A 322 1.06 -5.24 -10.27
CA ILE A 322 0.43 -4.63 -9.11
C ILE A 322 0.88 -5.38 -7.85
N PRO A 323 1.83 -4.84 -7.09
CA PRO A 323 2.30 -5.47 -5.86
C PRO A 323 1.27 -5.33 -4.74
N THR A 324 1.32 -6.28 -3.80
CA THR A 324 0.56 -6.23 -2.55
C THR A 324 1.54 -6.24 -1.38
N TYR A 325 1.53 -5.16 -0.60
CA TYR A 325 2.20 -5.10 0.70
C TYR A 325 1.28 -5.74 1.75
N VAL A 326 1.83 -6.59 2.60
CA VAL A 326 1.07 -7.30 3.64
C VAL A 326 1.51 -6.84 5.02
N ILE A 327 0.56 -6.35 5.80
CA ILE A 327 0.76 -5.87 7.16
C ILE A 327 -0.10 -6.69 8.11
N GLY A 328 0.52 -7.28 9.14
CA GLY A 328 -0.15 -7.99 10.22
C GLY A 328 -0.20 -7.15 11.49
N ILE A 329 -1.33 -7.13 12.19
CA ILE A 329 -1.49 -6.46 13.49
C ILE A 329 -1.53 -7.50 14.58
N ALA A 330 -0.48 -7.57 15.41
CA ALA A 330 -0.36 -8.52 16.50
C ALA A 330 -0.63 -9.97 16.07
N THR A 331 -0.08 -10.37 14.92
CA THR A 331 -0.29 -11.71 14.36
C THR A 331 0.53 -12.71 15.12
N ALA A 332 -0.15 -13.66 15.77
CA ALA A 332 0.50 -14.70 16.55
C ALA A 332 1.21 -15.72 15.64
N ASN A 333 2.47 -16.07 15.98
CA ASN A 333 3.19 -17.16 15.34
C ASN A 333 2.85 -18.50 16.05
N MET A 334 1.59 -18.90 15.90
CA MET A 334 1.03 -20.09 16.56
C MET A 334 0.01 -20.76 15.63
N VAL A 335 0.00 -22.09 15.63
CA VAL A 335 -1.02 -22.85 14.90
C VAL A 335 -2.34 -22.75 15.64
N SER A 336 -3.41 -22.38 14.93
CA SER A 336 -4.77 -22.32 15.49
C SER A 336 -5.27 -23.72 15.90
N PRO A 337 -6.03 -23.81 17.00
CA PRO A 337 -6.64 -25.07 17.42
C PRO A 337 -7.74 -25.50 16.43
N VAL A 338 -8.13 -26.78 16.51
CA VAL A 338 -9.27 -27.33 15.75
C VAL A 338 -10.52 -27.15 16.60
N VAL A 339 -11.18 -26.00 16.45
CA VAL A 339 -12.39 -25.63 17.20
C VAL A 339 -13.24 -24.69 16.36
N GLN A 340 -14.54 -24.69 16.57
CA GLN A 340 -15.46 -23.79 15.84
C GLN A 340 -15.44 -22.38 16.46
N ASP A 341 -14.40 -21.64 16.22
CA ASP A 341 -14.20 -20.29 16.77
C ASP A 341 -14.14 -19.16 15.71
N GLY A 342 -14.23 -19.53 14.41
CA GLY A 342 -14.19 -18.59 13.31
C GLY A 342 -12.78 -18.31 12.78
N ASN A 343 -11.78 -19.04 13.28
CA ASN A 343 -10.43 -19.02 12.76
C ASN A 343 -10.12 -20.31 12.01
N PRO A 344 -9.44 -20.29 10.87
CA PRO A 344 -9.08 -21.50 10.15
C PRO A 344 -8.31 -22.49 11.01
N ASP A 345 -8.80 -23.73 11.06
CA ASP A 345 -8.24 -24.84 11.84
C ASP A 345 -6.83 -25.22 11.38
N SER A 346 -5.94 -25.51 12.33
CA SER A 346 -4.58 -25.98 12.06
C SER A 346 -3.75 -25.06 11.15
N ILE A 347 -4.04 -23.78 11.15
CA ILE A 347 -3.34 -22.76 10.37
C ILE A 347 -2.49 -21.89 11.30
N ASN A 348 -1.27 -21.59 10.87
CA ASN A 348 -0.46 -20.55 11.50
C ASN A 348 -0.62 -19.25 10.67
N PRO A 349 -1.33 -18.22 11.18
CA PRO A 349 -1.55 -16.96 10.47
C PRO A 349 -0.25 -16.27 10.08
N TYR A 350 0.75 -16.29 10.97
CA TYR A 350 2.07 -15.71 10.70
C TYR A 350 2.75 -16.33 9.47
N THR A 351 2.71 -17.66 9.36
CA THR A 351 3.24 -18.38 8.20
C THR A 351 2.49 -18.02 6.94
N LYS A 352 1.15 -17.96 7.02
CA LYS A 352 0.32 -17.61 5.86
C LYS A 352 0.53 -16.17 5.38
N LEU A 353 0.71 -15.21 6.28
CA LEU A 353 1.02 -13.83 5.89
C LEU A 353 2.43 -13.68 5.29
N ASN A 354 3.43 -14.47 5.77
CA ASN A 354 4.74 -14.55 5.12
C ASN A 354 4.64 -15.05 3.68
N GLU A 355 3.92 -16.16 3.45
CA GLU A 355 3.68 -16.72 2.12
C GLU A 355 2.95 -15.71 1.23
N LEU A 356 1.97 -15.01 1.78
CA LEU A 356 1.17 -14.01 1.07
C LEU A 356 2.01 -12.81 0.62
N ALA A 357 2.90 -12.31 1.47
CA ALA A 357 3.80 -11.21 1.13
C ALA A 357 4.76 -11.57 0.00
N VAL A 358 5.25 -12.81 -0.02
CA VAL A 358 6.06 -13.34 -1.13
C VAL A 358 5.23 -13.41 -2.42
N SER A 359 4.02 -13.97 -2.35
CA SER A 359 3.12 -14.04 -3.50
C SER A 359 2.77 -12.67 -4.04
N GLY A 360 2.55 -11.69 -3.17
CA GLY A 360 2.24 -10.29 -3.52
C GLY A 360 3.41 -9.49 -4.11
N GLY A 361 4.62 -10.08 -4.18
CA GLY A 361 5.80 -9.48 -4.84
C GLY A 361 6.48 -8.37 -4.05
N LYS A 362 6.12 -8.17 -2.77
CA LYS A 362 6.73 -7.17 -1.87
C LYS A 362 7.07 -7.74 -0.49
N PRO A 363 7.84 -8.83 -0.45
CA PRO A 363 8.31 -9.32 0.82
C PRO A 363 9.28 -8.33 1.47
N LYS A 364 9.18 -8.18 2.79
CA LYS A 364 10.17 -7.46 3.60
C LYS A 364 11.56 -8.09 3.41
N ASN A 365 12.58 -7.28 3.35
CA ASN A 365 13.96 -7.76 3.26
C ASN A 365 14.46 -8.23 4.64
N ASP A 366 13.88 -9.32 5.12
CA ASP A 366 14.22 -9.99 6.37
C ASP A 366 14.29 -11.50 6.10
N PRO A 367 15.26 -12.26 6.64
CA PRO A 367 15.38 -13.68 6.36
C PRO A 367 14.20 -14.51 6.90
N ASN A 368 13.59 -14.10 8.01
CA ASN A 368 12.59 -14.87 8.73
C ASN A 368 11.17 -14.32 8.62
N GLU A 369 11.03 -13.01 8.41
CA GLU A 369 9.75 -12.32 8.35
C GLU A 369 9.57 -11.59 7.02
N LYS A 370 8.61 -12.03 6.22
CA LYS A 370 8.36 -11.50 4.87
C LYS A 370 7.25 -10.47 4.81
N PHE A 371 6.29 -10.52 5.72
CA PHE A 371 5.28 -9.48 5.87
C PHE A 371 5.71 -8.47 6.95
N TYR A 372 5.03 -7.38 7.09
CA TYR A 372 5.27 -6.38 8.13
C TYR A 372 4.40 -6.75 9.34
N ASN A 373 4.95 -7.49 10.31
CA ASN A 373 4.27 -7.80 11.56
C ASN A 373 4.47 -6.66 12.56
N ALA A 374 3.39 -6.08 13.03
CA ALA A 374 3.42 -5.01 14.03
C ALA A 374 2.90 -5.55 15.38
N ASN A 375 3.73 -5.50 16.41
CA ASN A 375 3.38 -5.94 17.76
C ASN A 375 2.93 -4.78 18.67
N ASN A 376 3.06 -3.55 18.19
CA ASN A 376 2.58 -2.32 18.83
C ASN A 376 2.35 -1.22 17.79
N GLN A 377 1.77 -0.10 18.21
CA GLN A 377 1.45 1.05 17.34
C GLN A 377 2.69 1.66 16.67
N ILE A 378 3.83 1.69 17.39
CA ILE A 378 5.07 2.26 16.86
C ILE A 378 5.59 1.42 15.69
N GLU A 379 5.57 0.09 15.84
CA GLU A 379 5.95 -0.83 14.75
C GLU A 379 4.99 -0.74 13.56
N LEU A 380 3.69 -0.61 13.81
CA LEU A 380 2.69 -0.43 12.76
C LEU A 380 2.92 0.86 11.97
N ASP A 381 3.17 1.98 12.67
CA ASP A 381 3.52 3.25 12.06
C ASP A 381 4.82 3.16 11.24
N ALA A 382 5.84 2.50 11.78
CA ALA A 382 7.12 2.31 11.11
C ALA A 382 6.98 1.45 9.84
N ALA A 383 6.22 0.35 9.92
CA ALA A 383 5.92 -0.53 8.80
C ALA A 383 5.25 0.23 7.65
N LEU A 384 4.21 0.99 7.97
CA LEU A 384 3.47 1.75 6.97
C LEU A 384 4.28 2.89 6.36
N ASN A 385 5.10 3.60 7.16
CA ASN A 385 6.03 4.60 6.63
C ASN A 385 7.05 3.98 5.66
N ALA A 386 7.61 2.81 6.00
CA ALA A 386 8.55 2.10 5.13
C ALA A 386 7.90 1.69 3.80
N ILE A 387 6.68 1.15 3.86
CA ILE A 387 5.90 0.77 2.68
C ILE A 387 5.58 1.98 1.80
N VAL A 388 5.17 3.08 2.40
CA VAL A 388 4.87 4.32 1.67
C VAL A 388 6.11 4.86 0.96
N ILE A 389 7.26 4.84 1.62
CA ILE A 389 8.52 5.24 1.00
C ILE A 389 8.87 4.29 -0.17
N ASP A 390 8.71 2.98 0.02
CA ASP A 390 8.99 2.00 -1.07
C ASP A 390 8.02 2.17 -2.25
N ALA A 391 6.75 2.43 -2.01
CA ALA A 391 5.73 2.59 -3.03
C ALA A 391 5.82 3.90 -3.83
N GLN A 392 6.58 4.91 -3.37
CA GLN A 392 6.78 6.15 -4.14
C GLN A 392 7.47 5.86 -5.47
N SER A 393 6.99 6.51 -6.52
CA SER A 393 7.55 6.39 -7.87
C SER A 393 8.93 7.04 -7.98
N CYS A 394 9.82 6.42 -8.75
CA CYS A 394 11.07 7.00 -9.22
C CYS A 394 11.01 7.38 -10.71
N VAL A 395 9.82 7.29 -11.30
CA VAL A 395 9.57 7.70 -12.68
C VAL A 395 9.02 9.13 -12.69
N ILE A 396 9.60 9.96 -13.55
CA ILE A 396 9.31 11.37 -13.67
C ILE A 396 8.89 11.66 -15.11
N PRO A 397 7.70 12.22 -15.34
CA PRO A 397 7.31 12.67 -16.65
C PRO A 397 8.11 13.92 -17.04
N LEU A 398 8.56 14.01 -18.29
CA LEU A 398 9.14 15.21 -18.85
C LEU A 398 8.02 16.07 -19.44
N GLU A 399 8.09 17.38 -19.23
CA GLU A 399 7.08 18.32 -19.74
C GLU A 399 7.18 18.55 -21.26
N ALA A 400 8.38 18.30 -21.81
CA ALA A 400 8.65 18.41 -23.24
C ALA A 400 9.63 17.33 -23.69
N GLU A 401 9.52 16.94 -24.94
CA GLU A 401 10.49 16.06 -25.58
C GLU A 401 11.84 16.75 -25.68
N PRO A 402 12.94 16.13 -25.18
CA PRO A 402 14.27 16.71 -25.28
C PRO A 402 14.74 16.71 -26.74
N GLY A 403 15.06 17.91 -27.28
CA GLY A 403 15.59 18.05 -28.64
C GLY A 403 16.92 17.31 -28.86
N PHE A 404 17.72 17.20 -27.80
CA PHE A 404 19.01 16.52 -27.78
C PHE A 404 19.13 15.57 -26.58
N PRO A 405 18.50 14.39 -26.63
CA PRO A 405 18.35 13.49 -25.48
C PRO A 405 19.69 12.97 -24.93
N GLN A 406 20.77 12.98 -25.75
CA GLN A 406 22.10 12.61 -25.33
C GLN A 406 22.74 13.63 -24.37
N PHE A 407 22.32 14.91 -24.44
CA PHE A 407 22.87 15.99 -23.62
C PHE A 407 21.97 16.38 -22.44
N THR A 408 20.91 15.63 -22.18
CA THR A 408 20.07 15.83 -20.98
C THR A 408 20.87 15.48 -19.73
N LYS A 409 20.84 16.36 -18.74
CA LYS A 409 21.44 16.16 -17.41
C LYS A 409 20.36 16.22 -16.33
N VAL A 410 20.52 15.41 -15.29
CA VAL A 410 19.58 15.30 -14.18
C VAL A 410 20.34 15.58 -12.87
N LYS A 411 19.74 16.41 -12.02
CA LYS A 411 20.22 16.70 -10.67
C LYS A 411 19.18 16.27 -9.63
N VAL A 412 19.62 15.61 -8.59
CA VAL A 412 18.83 15.32 -7.39
C VAL A 412 19.50 16.01 -6.23
N ASN A 413 18.74 16.79 -5.47
CA ASN A 413 19.27 17.59 -4.37
C ASN A 413 20.51 18.43 -4.75
N GLY A 414 20.48 19.03 -5.95
CA GLY A 414 21.55 19.86 -6.48
C GLY A 414 22.79 19.13 -7.04
N ALA A 415 22.89 17.82 -6.88
CA ALA A 415 24.00 17.01 -7.40
C ALA A 415 23.64 16.32 -8.71
N TYR A 416 24.55 16.33 -9.68
CA TYR A 416 24.39 15.59 -10.93
C TYR A 416 24.35 14.08 -10.69
N VAL A 417 23.45 13.42 -11.39
CA VAL A 417 23.27 11.97 -11.36
C VAL A 417 23.67 11.41 -12.73
N PRO A 418 24.50 10.36 -12.80
CA PRO A 418 24.96 9.81 -14.07
C PRO A 418 23.82 9.19 -14.87
N LYS A 419 23.89 9.31 -16.21
CA LYS A 419 23.03 8.56 -17.11
C LYS A 419 23.49 7.11 -17.15
N ILE A 420 22.57 6.17 -17.03
CA ILE A 420 22.84 4.73 -16.98
C ILE A 420 22.00 3.98 -18.00
N ASN A 421 22.30 2.70 -18.20
CA ASN A 421 21.53 1.83 -19.11
C ASN A 421 20.59 0.88 -18.36
N ASN A 422 20.93 0.47 -17.13
CA ASN A 422 20.20 -0.56 -16.42
C ASN A 422 20.06 -0.24 -14.92
N CYS A 423 18.83 -0.17 -14.44
CA CYS A 423 18.49 0.07 -13.04
C CYS A 423 18.81 -1.09 -12.09
N MET A 424 19.07 -2.31 -12.58
CA MET A 424 19.25 -3.46 -11.71
C MET A 424 20.52 -3.36 -10.86
N ASN A 425 21.61 -2.81 -11.42
CA ASN A 425 22.92 -2.78 -10.77
C ASN A 425 23.59 -1.41 -10.82
N GLU A 426 22.96 -0.42 -11.42
CA GLU A 426 23.54 0.91 -11.62
C GLU A 426 22.78 1.97 -10.84
N ASN A 427 23.52 2.98 -10.38
CA ASN A 427 22.98 4.12 -9.66
C ASN A 427 23.01 5.35 -10.57
N GLY A 428 21.85 5.89 -10.90
CA GLY A 428 21.77 7.00 -11.85
C GLY A 428 20.36 7.23 -12.37
N TRP A 429 20.28 7.68 -13.63
CA TRP A 429 19.01 7.88 -14.33
C TRP A 429 19.06 7.34 -15.75
N LYS A 430 17.91 6.95 -16.29
CA LYS A 430 17.73 6.58 -17.70
C LYS A 430 16.41 7.07 -18.24
N TYR A 431 16.25 7.11 -19.57
CA TYR A 431 14.93 7.20 -20.15
C TYR A 431 14.17 5.89 -19.94
N VAL A 432 12.86 5.99 -19.63
CA VAL A 432 11.99 4.80 -19.51
C VAL A 432 11.90 4.10 -20.86
N ASP A 433 11.62 4.89 -21.92
CA ASP A 433 11.65 4.42 -23.31
C ASP A 433 12.94 4.90 -23.96
N PRO A 434 13.74 3.98 -24.53
CA PRO A 434 15.01 4.34 -25.17
C PRO A 434 14.85 5.05 -26.53
N ALA A 435 13.60 5.19 -27.02
CA ALA A 435 13.21 5.83 -28.26
C ALA A 435 12.30 7.04 -28.03
N PRO A 436 12.24 8.00 -28.98
CA PRO A 436 11.31 9.13 -28.91
C PRO A 436 9.87 8.66 -28.62
N PRO A 437 9.09 9.47 -27.88
CA PRO A 437 9.34 10.86 -27.50
C PRO A 437 10.14 11.09 -26.20
N TYR A 438 10.79 10.08 -25.61
CA TYR A 438 11.53 10.22 -24.35
C TYR A 438 10.71 10.86 -23.22
N ALA A 439 9.43 10.52 -23.15
CA ALA A 439 8.46 11.21 -22.31
C ALA A 439 8.69 11.11 -20.80
N LYS A 440 9.52 10.16 -20.36
CA LYS A 440 9.75 9.86 -18.95
C LYS A 440 11.20 9.48 -18.70
N ILE A 441 11.71 9.88 -17.52
CA ILE A 441 12.97 9.37 -16.97
C ILE A 441 12.70 8.54 -15.71
N GLU A 442 13.58 7.60 -15.43
CA GLU A 442 13.58 6.77 -14.22
C GLU A 442 14.89 6.95 -13.47
N LEU A 443 14.81 7.24 -12.18
CA LEU A 443 15.96 7.26 -11.29
C LEU A 443 16.13 5.89 -10.62
N CYS A 444 17.37 5.47 -10.44
CA CYS A 444 17.72 4.13 -9.96
C CYS A 444 18.68 4.19 -8.78
N GLY A 445 18.65 3.17 -7.92
CA GLY A 445 19.55 3.06 -6.79
C GLY A 445 19.44 4.22 -5.79
N THR A 446 20.57 4.77 -5.37
CA THR A 446 20.61 5.88 -4.40
C THR A 446 19.99 7.17 -4.94
N ALA A 447 19.99 7.38 -6.27
CA ALA A 447 19.34 8.53 -6.88
C ALA A 447 17.80 8.48 -6.68
N CYS A 448 17.20 7.30 -6.85
CA CYS A 448 15.80 7.07 -6.53
C CYS A 448 15.51 7.29 -5.03
N ALA A 449 16.34 6.77 -4.14
CA ALA A 449 16.18 6.98 -2.71
C ALA A 449 16.24 8.47 -2.31
N GLN A 450 17.16 9.23 -2.91
CA GLN A 450 17.24 10.67 -2.71
C GLN A 450 16.00 11.41 -3.25
N LEU A 451 15.51 11.03 -4.44
CA LEU A 451 14.28 11.60 -4.98
C LEU A 451 13.09 11.42 -4.03
N LYS A 452 12.93 10.22 -3.45
CA LYS A 452 11.86 9.92 -2.49
C LYS A 452 11.93 10.81 -1.24
N MET A 453 13.12 11.24 -0.84
CA MET A 453 13.31 12.19 0.26
C MET A 453 13.01 13.64 -0.13
N VAL A 454 13.53 14.11 -1.26
CA VAL A 454 13.42 15.53 -1.67
C VAL A 454 12.16 15.82 -2.47
N GLY A 455 11.57 14.84 -3.12
CA GLY A 455 10.29 14.92 -3.83
C GLY A 455 10.34 15.63 -5.20
N ALA A 456 11.52 16.00 -5.71
CA ALA A 456 11.69 16.65 -7.01
C ALA A 456 13.10 16.46 -7.57
N VAL A 457 13.25 16.64 -8.87
CA VAL A 457 14.53 16.67 -9.58
C VAL A 457 14.61 17.90 -10.49
N ASP A 458 15.82 18.35 -10.76
CA ASP A 458 16.09 19.31 -11.81
C ASP A 458 16.54 18.57 -13.07
N VAL A 459 15.91 18.86 -14.18
CA VAL A 459 16.30 18.39 -15.52
C VAL A 459 16.81 19.55 -16.32
N GLU A 460 18.00 19.41 -16.87
CA GLU A 460 18.68 20.43 -17.69
C GLU A 460 18.87 19.89 -19.10
N TYR A 461 18.45 20.67 -20.08
CA TYR A 461 18.58 20.33 -21.49
C TYR A 461 19.71 21.15 -22.12
N TYR A 462 20.62 20.49 -22.81
CA TYR A 462 21.77 21.09 -23.49
C TYR A 462 21.71 20.81 -25.00
N CYS A 463 22.26 21.72 -25.82
CA CYS A 463 22.30 21.58 -27.26
C CYS A 463 23.59 20.91 -27.75
N GLN A 464 24.64 21.00 -26.98
CA GLN A 464 25.99 20.46 -27.31
C GLN A 464 26.72 20.08 -26.00
#